data_9e05e647361feef786156ca2938165c5
#
_entry.id   9e05e647361feef786156ca2938165c5
#
_cell.length_a   1.000
_cell.length_b   1.000
_cell.length_c   1.000
_cell.angle_alpha   90.00
_cell.angle_beta   90.00
_cell.angle_gamma   90.00
#
_symmetry.space_group_name_H-M   'P 1'
#
loop_
_entity.id
_entity.type
_entity.pdbx_description
1 polymer ?
#
loop_
_entity_poly.entity_id
_entity_poly.type
_entity_poly.pdbx_seq_one_letter_code
_entity_poly.pdbx_strand_id
1 'polypeptide(L)'
;ESDNTLEETQTPTETTEIAAVDLELGVDQLKGVGSVTQKKLETFGVTSLIDLCIRGAQEIKEITGVAKPTCDSWVFQSQKLLEDNGLIRKSDMSTNELWEYQKAYPVIATKCDEVDNLISGGVRPEATYEVYGEFGAGKTQFCNSLTVETIHDGNNVIWIDCEDTFKPNRIAEMLKAREYAE
;
A
#
# COMPACT_ATOMS: atom_id res chain seq x y z
N GLU A 1 -50.14 15.84 4.35
CA GLU A 1 -49.85 14.43 3.92
C GLU A 1 -48.83 14.50 2.78
N SER A 2 -47.58 14.47 3.08
CA SER A 2 -46.48 14.29 2.15
C SER A 2 -45.59 13.21 2.72
N ASP A 3 -45.78 12.08 2.08
CA ASP A 3 -45.07 10.82 2.30
C ASP A 3 -43.58 11.01 1.99
N ASN A 4 -42.74 10.91 2.98
CA ASN A 4 -41.28 11.03 2.86
C ASN A 4 -40.69 9.64 3.06
N THR A 5 -40.74 8.85 2.00
CA THR A 5 -40.08 7.54 1.92
C THR A 5 -38.57 7.76 1.90
N LEU A 6 -37.91 7.51 3.03
CA LEU A 6 -36.47 7.40 3.11
C LEU A 6 -36.04 6.13 2.37
N GLU A 7 -35.38 6.30 1.23
CA GLU A 7 -34.70 5.23 0.54
C GLU A 7 -33.56 4.72 1.44
N GLU A 8 -33.68 3.49 1.89
CA GLU A 8 -32.61 2.73 2.53
C GLU A 8 -31.46 2.57 1.54
N THR A 9 -30.39 3.31 1.76
CA THR A 9 -29.11 3.09 1.08
C THR A 9 -28.56 1.73 1.51
N GLN A 10 -28.68 0.75 0.63
CA GLN A 10 -28.02 -0.54 0.74
C GLN A 10 -26.50 -0.32 0.78
N THR A 11 -25.90 -0.64 1.89
CA THR A 11 -24.46 -0.77 2.06
C THR A 11 -23.97 -1.93 1.18
N PRO A 12 -23.00 -1.73 0.28
CA PRO A 12 -22.37 -2.84 -0.41
C PRO A 12 -21.39 -3.53 0.54
N THR A 13 -21.82 -4.56 1.22
CA THR A 13 -20.95 -5.54 1.86
C THR A 13 -20.52 -6.56 0.81
N GLU A 14 -19.69 -6.18 -0.13
CA GLU A 14 -18.80 -7.09 -0.82
C GLU A 14 -17.39 -6.74 -0.39
N THR A 15 -16.93 -7.44 0.64
CA THR A 15 -15.49 -7.61 0.91
C THR A 15 -14.92 -8.23 -0.35
N THR A 16 -14.33 -7.43 -1.21
CA THR A 16 -13.49 -7.93 -2.29
C THR A 16 -12.34 -8.63 -1.58
N GLU A 17 -12.44 -9.96 -1.43
CA GLU A 17 -11.26 -10.77 -1.17
C GLU A 17 -10.27 -10.39 -2.28
N ILE A 18 -9.28 -9.57 -1.93
CA ILE A 18 -8.07 -9.46 -2.70
C ILE A 18 -7.46 -10.84 -2.55
N ALA A 19 -7.83 -11.75 -3.47
CA ALA A 19 -7.16 -13.03 -3.62
C ALA A 19 -5.67 -12.71 -3.51
N ALA A 20 -4.95 -13.48 -2.70
CA ALA A 20 -3.50 -13.38 -2.64
C ALA A 20 -3.01 -13.53 -4.08
N VAL A 21 -2.86 -12.40 -4.76
CA VAL A 21 -2.33 -12.34 -6.11
C VAL A 21 -0.93 -12.87 -5.94
N ASP A 22 -0.65 -13.96 -6.64
CA ASP A 22 0.68 -14.57 -6.66
C ASP A 22 1.64 -13.49 -7.17
N LEU A 23 2.26 -12.77 -6.24
CA LEU A 23 3.12 -11.59 -6.46
C LEU A 23 4.44 -11.96 -7.17
N GLU A 24 4.58 -13.23 -7.56
CA GLU A 24 5.78 -13.79 -8.17
C GLU A 24 5.79 -13.65 -9.70
N LEU A 25 5.58 -12.44 -10.22
CA LEU A 25 6.03 -12.16 -11.57
C LEU A 25 7.57 -12.16 -11.56
N GLY A 26 8.17 -13.25 -12.02
CA GLY A 26 9.61 -13.45 -12.02
C GLY A 26 10.33 -12.61 -13.07
N VAL A 27 11.61 -12.35 -12.85
CA VAL A 27 12.47 -11.60 -13.77
C VAL A 27 12.72 -12.32 -15.11
N ASP A 28 12.38 -13.59 -15.22
CA ASP A 28 12.43 -14.41 -16.43
C ASP A 28 11.46 -13.97 -17.53
N GLN A 29 10.42 -13.20 -17.16
CA GLN A 29 9.45 -12.63 -18.10
C GLN A 29 10.01 -11.45 -18.91
N LEU A 30 11.17 -10.91 -18.53
CA LEU A 30 11.77 -9.75 -19.18
C LEU A 30 12.56 -10.15 -20.43
N LYS A 31 12.34 -9.42 -21.52
CA LYS A 31 13.14 -9.59 -22.72
C LYS A 31 14.60 -9.22 -22.46
N GLY A 32 15.50 -10.14 -22.77
CA GLY A 32 16.94 -9.91 -22.64
C GLY A 32 17.52 -10.31 -21.28
N VAL A 33 16.74 -10.81 -20.35
CA VAL A 33 17.21 -11.47 -19.15
C VAL A 33 17.42 -12.95 -19.47
N GLY A 34 18.65 -13.36 -19.70
CA GLY A 34 19.00 -14.75 -19.87
C GLY A 34 19.34 -15.43 -18.55
N SER A 35 19.45 -16.76 -18.55
CA SER A 35 19.68 -17.58 -17.35
C SER A 35 20.90 -17.16 -16.51
N VAL A 36 21.94 -16.65 -17.14
CA VAL A 36 23.15 -16.14 -16.44
C VAL A 36 22.83 -14.87 -15.68
N THR A 37 22.10 -13.95 -16.29
CA THR A 37 21.69 -12.68 -15.66
C THR A 37 20.68 -12.93 -14.56
N GLN A 38 19.72 -13.82 -14.79
CA GLN A 38 18.74 -14.24 -13.78
C GLN A 38 19.44 -14.77 -12.52
N LYS A 39 20.38 -15.72 -12.67
CA LYS A 39 21.14 -16.25 -11.53
C LYS A 39 21.93 -15.18 -10.77
N LYS A 40 22.49 -14.18 -11.48
CA LYS A 40 23.14 -13.05 -10.81
C LYS A 40 22.14 -12.23 -9.99
N LEU A 41 20.99 -11.90 -10.57
CA LEU A 41 19.93 -11.16 -9.89
C LEU A 41 19.45 -11.91 -8.64
N GLU A 42 19.16 -13.20 -8.76
CA GLU A 42 18.74 -14.08 -7.65
C GLU A 42 19.78 -14.13 -6.51
N THR A 43 21.08 -14.18 -6.86
CA THR A 43 22.16 -14.17 -5.85
C THR A 43 22.16 -12.91 -4.98
N PHE A 44 21.66 -11.79 -5.52
CA PHE A 44 21.53 -10.52 -4.82
C PHE A 44 20.09 -10.26 -4.30
N GLY A 45 19.23 -11.28 -4.29
CA GLY A 45 17.86 -11.21 -3.77
C GLY A 45 16.89 -10.45 -4.68
N VAL A 46 17.15 -10.40 -6.00
CA VAL A 46 16.25 -9.85 -7.01
C VAL A 46 15.59 -11.03 -7.73
N THR A 47 14.43 -11.44 -7.24
CA THR A 47 13.70 -12.61 -7.74
C THR A 47 12.43 -12.22 -8.50
N SER A 48 11.84 -11.08 -8.16
CA SER A 48 10.58 -10.59 -8.73
C SER A 48 10.76 -9.30 -9.53
N LEU A 49 9.75 -8.97 -10.35
CA LEU A 49 9.68 -7.67 -11.05
C LEU A 49 9.60 -6.50 -10.07
N ILE A 50 8.99 -6.71 -8.91
CA ILE A 50 8.89 -5.69 -7.85
C ILE A 50 10.28 -5.39 -7.29
N ASP A 51 11.08 -6.43 -6.95
CA ASP A 51 12.44 -6.26 -6.46
C ASP A 51 13.29 -5.45 -7.45
N LEU A 52 13.13 -5.75 -8.74
CA LEU A 52 13.86 -5.07 -9.80
C LEU A 52 13.47 -3.57 -9.91
N CYS A 53 12.18 -3.25 -9.76
CA CYS A 53 11.70 -1.88 -9.74
C CYS A 53 12.20 -1.10 -8.52
N ILE A 54 12.19 -1.72 -7.32
CA ILE A 54 12.63 -1.09 -6.07
C ILE A 54 14.11 -0.73 -6.13
N ARG A 55 14.96 -1.62 -6.62
CA ARG A 55 16.40 -1.39 -6.72
C ARG A 55 16.78 -0.41 -7.83
N GLY A 56 16.01 -0.34 -8.88
CA GLY A 56 16.23 0.56 -10.00
C GLY A 56 17.43 0.20 -10.87
N ALA A 57 17.51 0.85 -12.03
CA ALA A 57 18.47 0.48 -13.10
C ALA A 57 19.95 0.66 -12.72
N GLN A 58 20.27 1.57 -11.81
CA GLN A 58 21.67 1.81 -11.41
C GLN A 58 22.21 0.64 -10.59
N GLU A 59 21.47 0.20 -9.59
CA GLU A 59 21.87 -0.95 -8.76
C GLU A 59 21.88 -2.25 -9.57
N ILE A 60 20.89 -2.44 -10.45
CA ILE A 60 20.84 -3.60 -11.36
C ILE A 60 22.07 -3.65 -12.28
N LYS A 61 22.54 -2.49 -12.78
CA LYS A 61 23.79 -2.41 -13.54
C LYS A 61 25.00 -2.87 -12.70
N GLU A 62 25.07 -2.44 -11.44
CA GLU A 62 26.18 -2.82 -10.54
C GLU A 62 26.18 -4.32 -10.25
N ILE A 63 25.02 -4.91 -10.03
CA ILE A 63 24.83 -6.35 -9.79
C ILE A 63 25.20 -7.17 -11.03
N THR A 64 24.67 -6.80 -12.20
CA THR A 64 24.74 -7.63 -13.41
C THR A 64 25.96 -7.34 -14.26
N GLY A 65 26.49 -6.13 -14.22
CA GLY A 65 27.50 -5.60 -15.14
C GLY A 65 26.95 -5.26 -16.55
N VAL A 66 25.63 -5.29 -16.72
CA VAL A 66 24.96 -4.96 -17.98
C VAL A 66 24.88 -3.45 -18.16
N ALA A 67 24.89 -2.99 -19.41
CA ALA A 67 24.82 -1.56 -19.72
C ALA A 67 23.55 -0.91 -19.16
N LYS A 68 23.69 0.29 -18.60
CA LYS A 68 22.59 1.02 -17.96
C LYS A 68 21.33 1.14 -18.84
N PRO A 69 21.40 1.46 -20.16
CA PRO A 69 20.20 1.52 -21.00
C PRO A 69 19.40 0.23 -21.06
N THR A 70 20.07 -0.93 -20.97
CA THR A 70 19.40 -2.23 -20.91
C THR A 70 18.73 -2.42 -19.55
N CYS A 71 19.39 -2.03 -18.46
CA CYS A 71 18.79 -2.06 -17.12
C CYS A 71 17.59 -1.10 -17.00
N ASP A 72 17.69 0.10 -17.58
CA ASP A 72 16.55 1.03 -17.67
C ASP A 72 15.36 0.41 -18.43
N SER A 73 15.64 -0.32 -19.52
CA SER A 73 14.61 -1.04 -20.28
C SER A 73 13.97 -2.16 -19.46
N TRP A 74 14.72 -2.88 -18.65
CA TRP A 74 14.17 -3.93 -17.78
C TRP A 74 13.30 -3.37 -16.68
N VAL A 75 13.71 -2.26 -16.03
CA VAL A 75 12.88 -1.56 -15.05
C VAL A 75 11.58 -1.08 -15.68
N PHE A 76 11.65 -0.47 -16.86
CA PHE A 76 10.46 0.00 -17.59
C PHE A 76 9.53 -1.16 -17.98
N GLN A 77 10.06 -2.27 -18.49
CA GLN A 77 9.28 -3.48 -18.81
C GLN A 77 8.61 -4.06 -17.54
N SER A 78 9.34 -4.09 -16.41
CA SER A 78 8.80 -4.56 -15.13
C SER A 78 7.65 -3.70 -14.66
N GLN A 79 7.80 -2.36 -14.67
CA GLN A 79 6.72 -1.43 -14.33
C GLN A 79 5.49 -1.67 -15.20
N LYS A 80 5.68 -1.79 -16.52
CA LYS A 80 4.58 -2.03 -17.45
C LYS A 80 3.85 -3.35 -17.18
N LEU A 81 4.59 -4.43 -16.93
CA LEU A 81 4.00 -5.72 -16.59
C LEU A 81 3.24 -5.67 -15.26
N LEU A 82 3.76 -4.97 -14.26
CA LEU A 82 3.09 -4.80 -12.97
C LEU A 82 1.81 -3.96 -13.11
N GLU A 83 1.84 -2.88 -13.92
CA GLU A 83 0.67 -2.06 -14.25
C GLU A 83 -0.40 -2.85 -15.00
N ASP A 84 0.01 -3.62 -16.02
CA ASP A 84 -0.91 -4.41 -16.85
C ASP A 84 -1.59 -5.55 -16.06
N ASN A 85 -0.94 -6.05 -15.01
CA ASN A 85 -1.49 -7.04 -14.08
C ASN A 85 -2.20 -6.40 -12.86
N GLY A 86 -2.33 -5.08 -12.79
CA GLY A 86 -3.01 -4.37 -11.71
C GLY A 86 -2.30 -4.42 -10.35
N LEU A 87 -1.00 -4.79 -10.33
CA LEU A 87 -0.20 -4.88 -9.10
C LEU A 87 0.34 -3.54 -8.64
N ILE A 88 0.46 -2.60 -9.54
CA ILE A 88 0.76 -1.19 -9.24
C ILE A 88 -0.16 -0.28 -10.06
N ARG A 89 -0.30 0.94 -9.59
CA ARG A 89 -1.08 1.96 -10.31
C ARG A 89 -0.41 2.30 -11.65
N LYS A 90 -1.23 2.50 -12.69
CA LYS A 90 -0.74 3.01 -13.97
C LYS A 90 -0.14 4.40 -13.82
N SER A 91 1.00 4.61 -14.46
CA SER A 91 1.73 5.90 -14.41
C SER A 91 1.12 6.97 -15.33
N ASP A 92 0.39 6.56 -16.38
CA ASP A 92 -0.15 7.40 -17.45
C ASP A 92 -1.68 7.61 -17.37
N MET A 93 -2.22 7.75 -16.15
CA MET A 93 -3.65 7.98 -15.93
C MET A 93 -4.04 9.43 -16.27
N SER A 94 -5.16 9.58 -16.95
CA SER A 94 -5.84 10.88 -17.08
C SER A 94 -6.40 11.31 -15.70
N THR A 95 -6.72 12.61 -15.57
CA THR A 95 -7.31 13.16 -14.33
C THR A 95 -8.60 12.43 -13.92
N ASN A 96 -9.45 12.06 -14.90
CA ASN A 96 -10.69 11.34 -14.62
C ASN A 96 -10.42 9.90 -14.15
N GLU A 97 -9.49 9.19 -14.80
CA GLU A 97 -9.09 7.84 -14.37
C GLU A 97 -8.49 7.85 -12.97
N LEU A 98 -7.62 8.84 -12.67
CA LEU A 98 -7.05 9.01 -11.34
C LEU A 98 -8.14 9.28 -10.29
N TRP A 99 -9.13 10.10 -10.62
CA TRP A 99 -10.25 10.41 -9.75
C TRP A 99 -11.08 9.15 -9.42
N GLU A 100 -11.44 8.35 -10.43
CA GLU A 100 -12.19 7.10 -10.23
C GLU A 100 -11.35 6.06 -9.47
N TYR A 101 -10.06 5.96 -9.78
CA TYR A 101 -9.12 5.12 -9.05
C TYR A 101 -9.09 5.48 -7.55
N GLN A 102 -8.94 6.77 -7.23
CA GLN A 102 -8.91 7.23 -5.83
C GLN A 102 -10.22 7.02 -5.08
N LYS A 103 -11.35 7.07 -5.77
CA LYS A 103 -12.67 6.76 -5.16
C LYS A 103 -12.83 5.28 -4.84
N ALA A 104 -12.23 4.40 -5.61
CA ALA A 104 -12.32 2.96 -5.42
C ALA A 104 -11.56 2.48 -4.16
N TYR A 105 -10.59 3.25 -3.68
CA TYR A 105 -9.85 2.91 -2.48
C TYR A 105 -10.60 3.33 -1.21
N PRO A 106 -10.85 2.40 -0.29
CA PRO A 106 -11.46 2.75 0.99
C PRO A 106 -10.51 3.64 1.80
N VAL A 107 -11.07 4.64 2.47
CA VAL A 107 -10.34 5.42 3.45
C VAL A 107 -10.21 4.63 4.75
N ILE A 108 -9.10 4.80 5.47
CA ILE A 108 -8.91 4.24 6.80
C ILE A 108 -9.49 5.23 7.80
N ALA A 109 -10.67 4.92 8.33
CA ALA A 109 -11.31 5.74 9.36
C ALA A 109 -10.59 5.59 10.70
N THR A 110 -10.53 6.68 11.48
CA THR A 110 -9.92 6.65 12.82
C THR A 110 -10.88 6.15 13.89
N LYS A 111 -12.17 6.04 13.56
CA LYS A 111 -13.29 5.78 14.47
C LYS A 111 -13.48 6.91 15.51
N CYS A 112 -13.08 8.11 15.15
CA CYS A 112 -13.39 9.34 15.86
C CYS A 112 -14.04 10.29 14.84
N ASP A 113 -15.35 10.48 14.94
CA ASP A 113 -16.14 11.20 13.94
C ASP A 113 -15.62 12.64 13.71
N GLU A 114 -15.16 13.32 14.77
CA GLU A 114 -14.62 14.66 14.67
C GLU A 114 -13.33 14.70 13.84
N VAL A 115 -12.46 13.72 14.03
CA VAL A 115 -11.21 13.61 13.28
C VAL A 115 -11.49 13.19 11.85
N ASP A 116 -12.34 12.19 11.66
CA ASP A 116 -12.70 11.69 10.34
C ASP A 116 -13.38 12.78 9.49
N ASN A 117 -14.28 13.56 10.08
CA ASN A 117 -14.89 14.72 9.43
C ASN A 117 -13.86 15.80 9.03
N LEU A 118 -12.85 16.04 9.87
CA LEU A 118 -11.80 17.01 9.59
C LEU A 118 -10.94 16.60 8.37
N ILE A 119 -10.71 15.29 8.18
CA ILE A 119 -9.88 14.74 7.10
C ILE A 119 -10.70 14.09 5.98
N SER A 120 -11.96 14.47 5.83
CA SER A 120 -12.85 14.03 4.76
C SER A 120 -13.12 12.51 4.75
N GLY A 121 -13.35 11.94 5.92
CA GLY A 121 -13.79 10.56 6.13
C GLY A 121 -12.70 9.59 6.59
N GLY A 122 -11.45 10.02 6.69
CA GLY A 122 -10.34 9.19 7.12
C GLY A 122 -9.05 9.40 6.33
N VAL A 123 -8.05 8.59 6.63
CA VAL A 123 -6.74 8.62 5.96
C VAL A 123 -6.85 7.90 4.61
N ARG A 124 -6.48 8.61 3.53
CA ARG A 124 -6.52 8.05 2.18
C ARG A 124 -5.26 7.25 1.87
N PRO A 125 -5.37 6.10 1.19
CA PRO A 125 -4.23 5.39 0.64
C PRO A 125 -3.41 6.26 -0.32
N GLU A 126 -2.14 5.91 -0.51
CA GLU A 126 -1.20 6.59 -1.41
C GLU A 126 -0.97 8.08 -1.09
N ALA A 127 -1.33 8.53 0.09
CA ALA A 127 -1.10 9.89 0.58
C ALA A 127 -0.10 9.90 1.73
N THR A 128 0.63 11.00 1.85
CA THR A 128 1.52 11.25 3.00
C THR A 128 0.84 12.23 3.94
N TYR A 129 0.75 11.84 5.21
CA TYR A 129 0.19 12.67 6.26
C TYR A 129 1.26 12.99 7.29
N GLU A 130 1.34 14.26 7.68
CA GLU A 130 2.16 14.72 8.78
C GLU A 130 1.28 15.05 9.98
N VAL A 131 1.57 14.45 11.13
CA VAL A 131 0.88 14.72 12.39
C VAL A 131 1.86 15.40 13.33
N TYR A 132 1.62 16.66 13.66
CA TYR A 132 2.48 17.46 14.53
C TYR A 132 1.70 18.06 15.71
N GLY A 133 2.41 18.43 16.76
CA GLY A 133 1.83 19.00 17.97
C GLY A 133 2.77 18.85 19.15
N GLU A 134 2.41 19.43 20.29
CA GLU A 134 3.18 19.40 21.52
C GLU A 134 3.38 17.98 22.06
N PHE A 135 4.32 17.84 22.99
CA PHE A 135 4.53 16.58 23.70
C PHE A 135 3.23 16.19 24.45
N GLY A 136 2.84 14.94 24.36
CA GLY A 136 1.61 14.44 25.01
C GLY A 136 0.30 14.74 24.25
N ALA A 137 0.32 15.40 23.10
CA ALA A 137 -0.88 15.74 22.32
C ALA A 137 -1.60 14.54 21.67
N GLY A 138 -1.10 13.33 21.83
CA GLY A 138 -1.75 12.13 21.32
C GLY A 138 -1.34 11.67 19.90
N LYS A 139 -0.27 12.25 19.32
CA LYS A 139 0.19 11.89 17.95
C LYS A 139 0.39 10.38 17.76
N THR A 140 1.11 9.74 18.67
CA THR A 140 1.33 8.29 18.65
C THR A 140 0.04 7.50 18.85
N GLN A 141 -0.91 8.01 19.68
CA GLN A 141 -2.21 7.37 19.85
C GLN A 141 -3.08 7.45 18.59
N PHE A 142 -2.99 8.55 17.85
CA PHE A 142 -3.62 8.66 16.53
C PHE A 142 -3.07 7.60 15.55
N CYS A 143 -1.73 7.45 15.46
CA CYS A 143 -1.10 6.42 14.64
C CYS A 143 -1.45 5.00 15.11
N ASN A 144 -1.51 4.76 16.42
CA ASN A 144 -1.98 3.48 16.98
C ASN A 144 -3.42 3.19 16.59
N SER A 145 -4.30 4.19 16.59
CA SER A 145 -5.71 4.05 16.16
C SER A 145 -5.81 3.61 14.71
N LEU A 146 -5.08 4.28 13.81
CA LEU A 146 -5.00 3.88 12.40
C LEU A 146 -4.42 2.48 12.21
N THR A 147 -3.39 2.11 13.00
CA THR A 147 -2.81 0.77 12.99
C THR A 147 -3.85 -0.29 13.32
N VAL A 148 -4.66 -0.05 14.36
CA VAL A 148 -5.72 -0.98 14.80
C VAL A 148 -6.77 -1.17 13.72
N GLU A 149 -7.24 -0.09 13.09
CA GLU A 149 -8.21 -0.17 11.98
C GLU A 149 -7.62 -0.89 10.77
N THR A 150 -6.37 -0.56 10.40
CA THR A 150 -5.68 -1.20 9.27
C THR A 150 -5.53 -2.71 9.46
N ILE A 151 -5.19 -3.16 10.68
CA ILE A 151 -5.08 -4.58 11.02
C ILE A 151 -6.47 -5.24 11.01
N HIS A 152 -7.49 -4.58 11.56
CA HIS A 152 -8.86 -5.07 11.55
C HIS A 152 -9.38 -5.31 10.13
N ASP A 153 -9.04 -4.42 9.21
CA ASP A 153 -9.39 -4.53 7.78
C ASP A 153 -8.54 -5.58 7.01
N GLY A 154 -7.72 -6.36 7.73
CA GLY A 154 -6.90 -7.44 7.16
C GLY A 154 -5.61 -6.98 6.47
N ASN A 155 -5.21 -5.73 6.64
CA ASN A 155 -4.01 -5.16 6.03
C ASN A 155 -2.81 -5.20 6.98
N ASN A 156 -1.61 -5.02 6.41
CA ASN A 156 -0.36 -4.97 7.16
C ASN A 156 0.06 -3.52 7.46
N VAL A 157 0.77 -3.33 8.58
CA VAL A 157 1.33 -2.04 8.98
C VAL A 157 2.83 -2.18 9.21
N ILE A 158 3.59 -1.23 8.68
CA ILE A 158 5.04 -1.11 8.92
C ILE A 158 5.27 0.12 9.80
N TRP A 159 5.88 -0.08 10.97
CA TRP A 159 6.33 0.98 11.85
C TRP A 159 7.84 1.21 11.70
N ILE A 160 8.22 2.49 11.53
CA ILE A 160 9.61 2.92 11.59
C ILE A 160 9.71 3.80 12.84
N ASP A 161 10.12 3.20 13.95
CA ASP A 161 10.17 3.84 15.26
C ASP A 161 11.59 4.37 15.55
N CYS A 162 11.79 5.66 15.38
CA CYS A 162 13.09 6.31 15.64
C CYS A 162 13.27 6.74 17.11
N GLU A 163 12.21 6.65 17.93
CA GLU A 163 12.21 7.12 19.33
C GLU A 163 12.09 5.98 20.36
N ASP A 164 11.97 4.74 19.90
CA ASP A 164 11.72 3.54 20.74
C ASP A 164 10.49 3.69 21.64
N THR A 165 9.43 4.31 21.11
CA THR A 165 8.18 4.59 21.82
C THR A 165 7.05 3.63 21.48
N PHE A 166 7.18 2.87 20.40
CA PHE A 166 6.17 1.91 19.95
C PHE A 166 6.01 0.75 20.94
N LYS A 167 4.78 0.47 21.31
CA LYS A 167 4.44 -0.60 22.25
C LYS A 167 3.42 -1.55 21.63
N PRO A 168 3.85 -2.75 21.15
CA PRO A 168 2.95 -3.74 20.57
C PRO A 168 1.77 -4.12 21.51
N ASN A 169 2.03 -4.19 22.81
CA ASN A 169 0.98 -4.47 23.80
C ASN A 169 -0.14 -3.43 23.77
N ARG A 170 0.19 -2.16 23.44
CA ARG A 170 -0.82 -1.12 23.33
C ARG A 170 -1.76 -1.36 22.14
N ILE A 171 -1.25 -1.85 21.03
CA ILE A 171 -2.07 -2.24 19.87
C ILE A 171 -2.99 -3.40 20.25
N ALA A 172 -2.46 -4.44 20.94
CA ALA A 172 -3.26 -5.57 21.41
C ALA A 172 -4.37 -5.16 22.37
N GLU A 173 -4.07 -4.26 23.32
CA GLU A 173 -5.09 -3.68 24.22
C GLU A 173 -6.19 -2.94 23.44
N MET A 174 -5.83 -2.17 22.43
CA MET A 174 -6.78 -1.39 21.63
C MET A 174 -7.65 -2.30 20.76
N LEU A 175 -7.07 -3.34 20.13
CA LEU A 175 -7.83 -4.35 19.38
C LEU A 175 -8.86 -5.03 20.29
N LYS A 176 -8.45 -5.45 21.48
CA LYS A 176 -9.35 -6.06 22.47
C LYS A 176 -10.44 -5.11 22.95
N ALA A 177 -10.10 -3.84 23.21
CA ALA A 177 -11.05 -2.83 23.66
C ALA A 177 -12.10 -2.48 22.61
N ARG A 178 -11.79 -2.69 21.32
CA ARG A 178 -12.71 -2.52 20.18
C ARG A 178 -13.43 -3.81 19.79
N GLU A 179 -13.23 -4.90 20.54
CA GLU A 179 -13.80 -6.21 20.24
C GLU A 179 -13.39 -6.78 18.85
N TYR A 180 -12.20 -6.37 18.34
CA TYR A 180 -11.66 -6.81 17.06
C TYR A 180 -10.82 -8.10 17.16
N ALA A 181 -10.44 -8.50 18.38
CA ALA A 181 -9.71 -9.74 18.67
C ALA A 181 -10.29 -10.40 19.91
N GLU A 182 -10.47 -11.72 19.86
CA GLU A 182 -10.77 -12.57 21.02
C GLU A 182 -9.52 -12.84 21.88
#